data_317252c87da551375fd3a1cbc104099b
#
_entry.id   317252c87da551375fd3a1cbc104099b
#
_cell.length_a   1.000
_cell.length_b   1.000
_cell.length_c   1.000
_cell.angle_alpha   90.00
_cell.angle_beta   90.00
_cell.angle_gamma   90.00
#
_symmetry.space_group_name_H-M   'P 1'
#
loop_
_entity.id
_entity.type
_entity.pdbx_description
1 polymer ?
#
loop_
_entity_poly.entity_id
_entity_poly.type
_entity_poly.pdbx_seq_one_letter_code
_entity_poly.pdbx_strand_id
1 'polypeptide(L)' 'MPYSVNGDLPPSVRAHLPEHAQDIYRAAFNHAYAAHAGEIDRDRRAHMIAWAAVKRSYVKAGGNWVPRESAIA' A
#
# COMPACT_ATOMS: atom_id res chain seq x y z
N MET A 1 -6.24 -8.46 12.14
CA MET A 1 -5.84 -7.85 10.86
C MET A 1 -6.40 -6.45 10.77
N PRO A 2 -5.56 -5.42 10.57
CA PRO A 2 -6.07 -4.05 10.51
C PRO A 2 -7.02 -3.81 9.34
N TYR A 3 -6.75 -4.42 8.19
CA TYR A 3 -7.62 -4.25 7.02
C TYR A 3 -7.99 -5.61 6.45
N SER A 4 -9.27 -5.94 6.50
CA SER A 4 -9.76 -7.22 5.99
C SER A 4 -9.99 -7.20 4.48
N VAL A 5 -10.38 -6.05 3.95
CA VAL A 5 -10.64 -5.87 2.52
C VAL A 5 -10.14 -4.48 2.10
N ASN A 6 -10.02 -4.27 0.80
CA ASN A 6 -9.56 -2.99 0.28
C ASN A 6 -10.47 -1.82 0.67
N GLY A 7 -11.76 -2.08 0.82
CA GLY A 7 -12.69 -1.05 1.26
C GLY A 7 -12.42 -0.50 2.64
N ASP A 8 -11.63 -1.21 3.46
CA ASP A 8 -11.26 -0.76 4.80
C ASP A 8 -10.04 0.16 4.78
N LEU A 9 -9.33 0.25 3.65
CA LEU A 9 -8.16 1.11 3.56
C LEU A 9 -8.54 2.58 3.70
N PRO A 10 -7.60 3.43 4.17
CA PRO A 10 -7.88 4.86 4.28
C PRO A 10 -8.34 5.45 2.94
N PRO A 11 -9.27 6.41 2.96
CA PRO A 11 -9.77 7.01 1.71
C PRO A 11 -8.66 7.58 0.82
N SER A 12 -7.60 8.15 1.41
CA SER A 12 -6.48 8.69 0.64
C SER A 12 -5.75 7.60 -0.15
N VAL A 13 -5.66 6.41 0.41
CA VAL A 13 -5.05 5.27 -0.27
C VAL A 13 -5.95 4.79 -1.40
N ARG A 14 -7.23 4.56 -1.09
CA ARG A 14 -8.19 4.05 -2.08
C ARG A 14 -8.35 5.00 -3.26
N ALA A 15 -8.33 6.30 -2.99
CA ALA A 15 -8.54 7.30 -4.03
C ALA A 15 -7.38 7.37 -5.03
N HIS A 16 -6.18 6.97 -4.62
CA HIS A 16 -4.99 7.12 -5.46
C HIS A 16 -4.50 5.83 -6.09
N LEU A 17 -4.87 4.68 -5.55
CA LEU A 17 -4.35 3.40 -6.01
C LEU A 17 -5.40 2.60 -6.77
N PRO A 18 -5.03 2.00 -7.93
CA PRO A 18 -5.89 1.01 -8.57
C PRO A 18 -6.04 -0.22 -7.69
N GLU A 19 -7.02 -1.05 -7.97
CA GLU A 19 -7.40 -2.15 -7.10
C GLU A 19 -6.24 -3.10 -6.79
N HIS A 20 -5.48 -3.49 -7.80
CA HIS A 20 -4.34 -4.39 -7.57
C HIS A 20 -3.29 -3.76 -6.67
N ALA A 21 -3.03 -2.46 -6.83
CA ALA A 21 -2.11 -1.75 -5.96
C ALA A 21 -2.64 -1.67 -4.53
N GLN A 22 -3.96 -1.55 -4.36
CA GLN A 22 -4.58 -1.61 -3.04
C GLN A 22 -4.38 -2.98 -2.40
N ASP A 23 -4.46 -4.07 -3.18
CA ASP A 23 -4.18 -5.41 -2.67
C ASP A 23 -2.76 -5.51 -2.13
N ILE A 24 -1.80 -4.95 -2.85
CA ILE A 24 -0.39 -4.94 -2.43
C ILE A 24 -0.23 -4.14 -1.15
N TYR A 25 -0.82 -2.94 -1.10
CA TYR A 25 -0.76 -2.09 0.09
C TYR A 25 -1.35 -2.81 1.30
N ARG A 26 -2.54 -3.37 1.14
CA ARG A 26 -3.23 -4.06 2.24
C ARG A 26 -2.43 -5.23 2.78
N ALA A 27 -1.93 -6.09 1.89
CA ALA A 27 -1.17 -7.25 2.31
C ALA A 27 0.12 -6.84 3.03
N ALA A 28 0.84 -5.87 2.49
CA ALA A 28 2.09 -5.41 3.09
C ALA A 28 1.84 -4.70 4.42
N PHE A 29 0.79 -3.88 4.51
CA PHE A 29 0.43 -3.20 5.74
C PHE A 29 0.10 -4.20 6.85
N ASN A 30 -0.76 -5.16 6.54
CA ASN A 30 -1.18 -6.16 7.54
C ASN A 30 0.01 -6.97 8.03
N HIS A 31 0.88 -7.37 7.13
CA HIS A 31 2.08 -8.14 7.47
C HIS A 31 3.01 -7.33 8.38
N ALA A 32 3.28 -6.08 8.00
CA ALA A 32 4.16 -5.22 8.78
C ALA A 32 3.56 -4.87 10.14
N TYR A 33 2.25 -4.64 10.17
CA TYR A 33 1.55 -4.32 11.40
C TYR A 33 1.67 -5.46 12.41
N ALA A 34 1.54 -6.71 11.94
CA ALA A 34 1.70 -7.88 12.80
C ALA A 34 3.17 -8.06 13.23
N ALA A 35 4.11 -7.80 12.33
CA ALA A 35 5.54 -7.98 12.62
C ALA A 35 6.07 -6.95 13.63
N HIS A 36 5.45 -5.77 13.70
CA HIS A 36 5.88 -4.70 14.60
C HIS A 36 4.94 -4.53 15.79
N ALA A 37 4.26 -5.59 16.20
CA ALA A 37 3.38 -5.57 17.36
C ALA A 37 4.16 -5.10 18.59
N GLY A 38 3.61 -4.14 19.34
CA GLY A 38 4.26 -3.62 20.52
C GLY A 38 5.12 -2.38 20.29
N GLU A 39 5.35 -1.97 19.05
CA GLU A 39 6.10 -0.74 18.76
C GLU A 39 5.16 0.47 18.80
N ILE A 40 5.66 1.57 19.33
CA ILE A 40 4.87 2.80 19.47
C ILE A 40 4.44 3.35 18.11
N ASP A 41 5.33 3.33 17.13
CA ASP A 41 5.07 3.87 15.80
C ASP A 41 4.66 2.79 14.80
N ARG A 42 4.00 1.75 15.29
CA ARG A 42 3.56 0.60 14.51
C ARG A 42 2.78 0.98 13.25
N ASP A 43 1.79 1.88 13.40
CA ASP A 43 0.96 2.31 12.27
C ASP A 43 1.79 3.03 11.22
N ARG A 44 2.66 3.93 11.64
CA ARG A 44 3.51 4.69 10.73
C ARG A 44 4.47 3.78 9.99
N ARG A 45 5.08 2.83 10.69
CA ARG A 45 6.00 1.86 10.06
C ARG A 45 5.28 1.00 9.04
N ALA A 46 4.09 0.50 9.39
CA ALA A 46 3.31 -0.33 8.49
C ALA A 46 2.91 0.45 7.24
N HIS A 47 2.53 1.72 7.41
CA HIS A 47 2.19 2.59 6.28
C HIS A 47 3.39 2.80 5.34
N MET A 48 4.56 3.07 5.90
CA MET A 48 5.78 3.25 5.10
C MET A 48 6.16 1.99 4.34
N ILE A 49 6.08 0.85 5.01
CA ILE A 49 6.39 -0.43 4.38
C ILE A 49 5.39 -0.77 3.28
N ALA A 50 4.11 -0.47 3.51
CA ALA A 50 3.07 -0.70 2.52
C ALA A 50 3.30 0.13 1.26
N TRP A 51 3.62 1.42 1.40
CA TRP A 51 3.94 2.27 0.26
C TRP A 51 5.20 1.81 -0.46
N ALA A 52 6.21 1.37 0.27
CA ALA A 52 7.42 0.83 -0.36
C ALA A 52 7.10 -0.40 -1.20
N ALA A 53 6.21 -1.26 -0.73
CA ALA A 53 5.78 -2.44 -1.48
C ALA A 53 5.05 -2.06 -2.76
N VAL A 54 4.16 -1.07 -2.69
CA VAL A 54 3.46 -0.57 -3.88
C VAL A 54 4.45 -0.03 -4.91
N LYS A 55 5.42 0.74 -4.45
CA LYS A 55 6.40 1.38 -5.33
C LYS A 55 7.33 0.40 -6.05
N ARG A 56 7.40 -0.84 -5.59
CA ARG A 56 8.16 -1.86 -6.29
C ARG A 56 7.50 -2.28 -7.61
N SER A 57 6.18 -2.23 -7.65
CA SER A 57 5.40 -2.71 -8.79
C SER A 57 4.69 -1.59 -9.54
N TYR A 58 4.54 -0.44 -8.92
CA TYR A 58 3.81 0.70 -9.47
C TYR A 58 4.66 1.96 -9.42
N VAL A 59 4.38 2.87 -10.36
CA VAL A 59 5.04 4.16 -10.40
C VAL A 59 4.00 5.23 -10.68
N LYS A 60 4.20 6.41 -10.13
CA LYS A 60 3.29 7.53 -10.36
C LYS A 60 3.62 8.16 -11.70
N ALA A 61 2.64 8.21 -12.59
CA ALA A 61 2.77 8.78 -13.92
C ALA A 61 1.61 9.71 -14.19
N GLY A 62 1.87 10.99 -14.37
CA GLY A 62 0.85 11.96 -14.68
C GLY A 62 -0.25 12.07 -13.63
N GLY A 63 0.09 11.86 -12.36
CA GLY A 63 -0.87 11.92 -11.26
C GLY A 63 -1.56 10.59 -10.97
N ASN A 64 -1.32 9.58 -11.77
CA ASN A 64 -1.92 8.26 -11.58
C ASN A 64 -0.85 7.22 -11.26
N TRP A 65 -1.20 6.24 -10.46
CA TRP A 65 -0.33 5.11 -10.18
C TRP A 65 -0.59 4.03 -11.23
N VAL A 66 0.46 3.65 -11.95
CA VAL A 66 0.37 2.66 -13.03
C VAL A 66 1.42 1.57 -12.81
N PRO A 67 1.18 0.35 -13.33
CA PRO A 67 2.19 -0.69 -13.25
C PRO A 67 3.47 -0.24 -13.92
N ARG A 68 4.61 -0.59 -13.33
CA ARG A 68 5.90 -0.18 -13.89
C ARG A 68 6.11 -0.65 -15.32
N GLU A 69 5.59 -1.83 -15.64
CA GLU A 69 5.66 -2.37 -16.98
C GLU A 69 4.98 -1.45 -17.99
N SER A 70 3.82 -0.90 -17.62
CA SER A 70 3.10 0.03 -18.47
C SER A 70 3.83 1.35 -18.65
N ALA A 71 4.52 1.79 -17.61
CA ALA A 71 5.27 3.05 -17.65
C ALA A 71 6.50 2.98 -18.54
N ILE A 72 7.08 1.79 -18.69
CA ILE A 72 8.27 1.59 -19.54
C ILE A 72 7.89 1.51 -21.01
N ALA A 73 6.72 0.99 -21.28
CA ALA A 73 6.24 0.89 -22.64
C ALA A 73 5.89 2.25 -23.22
#